data_db7035c8a8778cde9f03c7acfdbefc95
#
_entry.id   db7035c8a8778cde9f03c7acfdbefc95
#
_cell.length_a   1.000
_cell.length_b   1.000
_cell.length_c   1.000
_cell.angle_alpha   90.00
_cell.angle_beta   90.00
_cell.angle_gamma   90.00
#
_symmetry.space_group_name_H-M   'P 1'
#
loop_
_entity.id
_entity.type
_entity.pdbx_description
1 polymer ?
#
loop_
_entity_poly.entity_id
_entity_poly.type
_entity_poly.pdbx_seq_one_letter_code
_entity_poly.pdbx_strand_id
1 'polypeptide(L)'
;VNPGSGWGLGGMSPDLEVELARLRLRNPAILASGILGSSYGLMRRVEEAGAGAITTKTITREPREGYLNPVFVDLEFGYLNAMGLPNPGITAFKMELRRAAENIRIPVIVSIGGRDESEFIEVAEQALDAGCNAIELNLSCPHVGGYGLEIGSDIRLACNIIRSIKSISSRPVFAKISVYQARPDIVSRYIGSGADGVTAINTIRAAAISVESMTPILSNIFGGLSGPCIRPIAVAAVYEIRRELPDVPIIGVGGVDGWRAALELILAGANAVGVGSAIARKDLEIFREIIEGLRGFLASRGFKSIKELVGYAQRL
;
A
#
# COMPACT_ATOMS: atom_id res chain seq x y z
N VAL A 1 -9.60 25.27 -43.75
CA VAL A 1 -10.16 23.94 -43.73
C VAL A 1 -10.50 23.61 -42.27
N ASN A 2 -11.76 23.52 -42.00
CA ASN A 2 -12.42 23.35 -40.70
C ASN A 2 -12.36 21.86 -40.28
N PRO A 3 -11.88 21.46 -39.09
CA PRO A 3 -12.11 20.11 -38.58
C PRO A 3 -13.21 20.14 -37.51
N GLY A 4 -14.44 20.25 -37.99
CA GLY A 4 -15.59 19.90 -37.17
C GLY A 4 -16.01 18.46 -37.53
N SER A 5 -15.79 17.52 -36.69
CA SER A 5 -16.56 16.29 -36.64
C SER A 5 -16.50 15.73 -35.22
N GLY A 6 -17.57 15.97 -34.48
CA GLY A 6 -17.82 15.40 -33.17
C GLY A 6 -17.84 13.87 -33.24
N TRP A 7 -17.03 13.25 -32.44
CA TRP A 7 -17.15 11.83 -32.11
C TRP A 7 -18.11 11.69 -30.94
N GLY A 8 -19.40 11.75 -31.27
CA GLY A 8 -20.45 11.28 -30.38
C GLY A 8 -20.49 9.77 -30.38
N LEU A 9 -19.63 9.13 -29.63
CA LEU A 9 -19.87 7.76 -29.19
C LEU A 9 -20.40 7.83 -27.76
N GLY A 10 -21.71 7.62 -27.64
CA GLY A 10 -22.37 7.34 -26.36
C GLY A 10 -21.88 6.00 -25.78
N GLY A 11 -20.59 5.83 -25.61
CA GLY A 11 -19.98 4.71 -24.94
C GLY A 11 -19.95 4.97 -23.44
N MET A 12 -20.47 4.01 -22.64
CA MET A 12 -20.32 4.03 -21.19
C MET A 12 -18.86 4.25 -20.84
N SER A 13 -18.58 5.16 -19.89
CA SER A 13 -17.21 5.38 -19.36
C SER A 13 -16.65 4.05 -18.87
N PRO A 14 -15.39 3.70 -19.18
CA PRO A 14 -14.78 2.45 -18.74
C PRO A 14 -14.85 2.28 -17.22
N ASP A 15 -15.13 1.06 -16.79
CA ASP A 15 -15.25 0.71 -15.38
C ASP A 15 -13.87 0.57 -14.73
N LEU A 16 -13.66 1.30 -13.63
CA LEU A 16 -12.45 1.21 -12.82
C LEU A 16 -12.66 0.41 -11.54
N GLU A 17 -13.86 -0.13 -11.31
CA GLU A 17 -14.15 -0.91 -10.11
C GLU A 17 -13.33 -2.20 -10.09
N VAL A 18 -12.74 -2.47 -8.93
CA VAL A 18 -11.99 -3.71 -8.67
C VAL A 18 -12.48 -4.39 -7.41
N GLU A 19 -12.37 -5.71 -7.40
CA GLU A 19 -12.53 -6.52 -6.20
C GLU A 19 -11.15 -6.93 -5.68
N LEU A 20 -10.93 -6.74 -4.39
CA LEU A 20 -9.69 -7.06 -3.71
C LEU A 20 -10.00 -7.85 -2.45
N ALA A 21 -9.85 -9.18 -2.47
CA ALA A 21 -10.12 -10.06 -1.33
C ALA A 21 -11.47 -9.75 -0.64
N ARG A 22 -12.57 -9.68 -1.38
CA ARG A 22 -13.94 -9.33 -0.94
C ARG A 22 -14.15 -7.84 -0.59
N LEU A 23 -13.15 -6.99 -0.75
CA LEU A 23 -13.33 -5.53 -0.71
C LEU A 23 -13.71 -5.03 -2.11
N ARG A 24 -14.79 -4.27 -2.20
CA ARG A 24 -15.20 -3.59 -3.43
C ARG A 24 -14.63 -2.17 -3.42
N LEU A 25 -13.77 -1.88 -4.39
CA LEU A 25 -13.13 -0.59 -4.56
C LEU A 25 -13.69 0.09 -5.81
N ARG A 26 -14.09 1.35 -5.69
CA ARG A 26 -14.58 2.17 -6.82
C ARG A 26 -13.54 2.42 -7.92
N ASN A 27 -12.27 2.25 -7.60
CA ASN A 27 -11.12 2.31 -8.51
C ASN A 27 -9.89 1.68 -7.85
N PRO A 28 -8.82 1.33 -8.60
CA PRO A 28 -7.67 0.62 -8.06
C PRO A 28 -6.69 1.46 -7.24
N ALA A 29 -6.85 2.80 -7.16
CA ALA A 29 -5.89 3.67 -6.48
C ALA A 29 -6.16 3.72 -4.96
N ILE A 30 -5.24 3.20 -4.15
CA ILE A 30 -5.32 3.11 -2.70
C ILE A 30 -4.30 4.06 -2.07
N LEU A 31 -4.65 4.75 -0.97
CA LEU A 31 -3.64 5.36 -0.12
C LEU A 31 -2.78 4.27 0.53
N ALA A 32 -1.48 4.27 0.27
CA ALA A 32 -0.56 3.36 0.95
C ALA A 32 -0.32 3.77 2.41
N SER A 33 -0.03 2.78 3.27
CA SER A 33 0.34 3.04 4.66
C SER A 33 1.58 3.93 4.76
N GLY A 34 1.62 4.75 5.82
CA GLY A 34 2.79 5.58 6.15
C GLY A 34 2.57 7.09 5.98
N ILE A 35 1.58 7.51 5.20
CA ILE A 35 1.25 8.91 4.91
C ILE A 35 -0.22 9.13 5.30
N LEU A 36 -0.71 10.30 5.52
CA LEU A 36 -2.09 10.79 5.67
C LEU A 36 -3.17 9.88 6.35
N GLY A 37 -2.87 8.66 6.71
CA GLY A 37 -3.83 7.72 7.34
C GLY A 37 -3.80 7.75 8.86
N SER A 38 -3.45 8.88 9.51
CA SER A 38 -3.25 9.00 10.96
C SER A 38 -4.41 9.66 11.72
N SER A 39 -5.41 10.20 11.02
CA SER A 39 -6.62 10.76 11.63
C SER A 39 -7.80 10.68 10.68
N TYR A 40 -9.01 10.71 11.21
CA TYR A 40 -10.25 10.76 10.43
C TYR A 40 -10.25 11.93 9.43
N GLY A 41 -9.84 13.12 9.86
CA GLY A 41 -9.81 14.30 8.99
C GLY A 41 -8.90 14.14 7.78
N LEU A 42 -7.74 13.51 7.96
CA LEU A 42 -6.82 13.21 6.85
C LEU A 42 -7.39 12.10 5.94
N MET A 43 -7.96 11.05 6.51
CA MET A 43 -8.59 9.96 5.75
C MET A 43 -9.76 10.48 4.90
N ARG A 44 -10.58 11.40 5.44
CA ARG A 44 -11.66 12.03 4.70
C ARG A 44 -11.16 12.83 3.49
N ARG A 45 -10.09 13.61 3.63
CA ARG A 45 -9.48 14.33 2.50
C ARG A 45 -9.03 13.39 1.39
N VAL A 46 -8.49 12.22 1.75
CA VAL A 46 -8.08 11.18 0.78
C VAL A 46 -9.29 10.60 0.05
N GLU A 47 -10.38 10.34 0.75
CA GLU A 47 -11.64 9.90 0.13
C GLU A 47 -12.19 10.95 -0.84
N GLU A 48 -12.24 12.23 -0.43
CA GLU A 48 -12.70 13.36 -1.24
C GLU A 48 -11.83 13.57 -2.49
N ALA A 49 -10.54 13.25 -2.41
CA ALA A 49 -9.63 13.29 -3.56
C ALA A 49 -9.83 12.14 -4.56
N GLY A 50 -10.67 11.16 -4.24
CA GLY A 50 -11.06 10.12 -5.18
C GLY A 50 -10.43 8.75 -4.94
N ALA A 51 -9.61 8.53 -3.91
CA ALA A 51 -9.03 7.22 -3.62
C ALA A 51 -10.08 6.10 -3.56
N GLY A 52 -9.73 4.90 -3.99
CA GLY A 52 -10.58 3.71 -3.96
C GLY A 52 -10.62 3.03 -2.59
N ALA A 53 -9.55 3.14 -1.81
CA ALA A 53 -9.44 2.70 -0.42
C ALA A 53 -8.35 3.49 0.32
N ILE A 54 -8.30 3.35 1.63
CA ILE A 54 -7.31 3.99 2.50
C ILE A 54 -6.61 2.91 3.32
N THR A 55 -5.26 2.88 3.29
CA THR A 55 -4.50 2.15 4.29
C THR A 55 -3.99 3.15 5.34
N THR A 56 -4.29 2.90 6.60
CA THR A 56 -3.90 3.81 7.69
C THR A 56 -2.40 3.84 7.91
N LYS A 57 -1.92 4.83 8.66
CA LYS A 57 -0.59 4.74 9.29
C LYS A 57 -0.50 3.43 10.06
N THR A 58 0.67 2.77 10.00
CA THR A 58 0.88 1.57 10.84
C THR A 58 0.75 1.93 12.31
N ILE A 59 -0.16 1.25 13.00
CA ILE A 59 -0.48 1.44 14.41
C ILE A 59 0.14 0.32 15.22
N THR A 60 0.70 0.67 16.37
CA THR A 60 1.27 -0.25 17.34
C THR A 60 0.45 -0.23 18.63
N ARG A 61 0.69 -1.19 19.54
CA ARG A 61 0.04 -1.23 20.83
C ARG A 61 0.25 0.07 21.59
N GLU A 62 1.51 0.42 21.82
CA GLU A 62 1.90 1.65 22.50
C GLU A 62 2.16 2.79 21.52
N PRO A 63 2.00 4.05 21.92
CA PRO A 63 2.37 5.20 21.11
C PRO A 63 3.88 5.23 20.85
N ARG A 64 4.25 5.80 19.68
CA ARG A 64 5.64 5.97 19.28
C ARG A 64 5.88 7.38 18.75
N GLU A 65 6.95 8.02 19.20
CA GLU A 65 7.34 9.35 18.72
C GLU A 65 8.08 9.30 17.38
N GLY A 66 8.71 8.16 17.07
CA GLY A 66 9.55 8.00 15.90
C GLY A 66 11.00 8.41 16.16
N TYR A 67 11.77 8.61 15.08
CA TYR A 67 13.17 9.05 15.17
C TYR A 67 13.28 10.58 15.17
N LEU A 68 14.43 11.08 15.62
CA LEU A 68 14.78 12.50 15.55
C LEU A 68 15.01 12.93 14.09
N ASN A 69 14.73 14.21 13.80
CA ASN A 69 15.02 14.79 12.49
C ASN A 69 16.53 14.83 12.18
N PRO A 70 16.91 14.74 10.91
CA PRO A 70 16.10 14.56 9.71
C PRO A 70 15.65 13.12 9.51
N VAL A 71 14.34 12.94 9.24
CA VAL A 71 13.71 11.61 9.04
C VAL A 71 13.21 11.38 7.62
N PHE A 72 13.22 12.41 6.78
CA PHE A 72 12.78 12.36 5.39
C PHE A 72 13.63 13.26 4.51
N VAL A 73 14.08 12.73 3.37
CA VAL A 73 14.92 13.44 2.41
C VAL A 73 14.39 13.19 1.00
N ASP A 74 14.21 14.28 0.26
CA ASP A 74 13.95 14.24 -1.18
C ASP A 74 15.29 14.07 -1.91
N LEU A 75 15.42 12.97 -2.64
CA LEU A 75 16.56 12.68 -3.51
C LEU A 75 16.17 13.02 -4.96
N GLU A 76 17.14 13.20 -5.83
CA GLU A 76 16.89 13.47 -7.26
C GLU A 76 15.98 12.41 -7.93
N PHE A 77 16.13 11.15 -7.54
CA PHE A 77 15.48 9.99 -8.15
C PHE A 77 14.40 9.33 -7.27
N GLY A 78 14.16 9.85 -6.06
CA GLY A 78 13.21 9.28 -5.11
C GLY A 78 13.31 9.90 -3.74
N TYR A 79 12.85 9.16 -2.72
CA TYR A 79 12.83 9.63 -1.34
C TYR A 79 13.47 8.61 -0.42
N LEU A 80 14.18 9.10 0.59
CA LEU A 80 14.70 8.27 1.67
C LEU A 80 14.03 8.69 2.98
N ASN A 81 13.48 7.74 3.72
CA ASN A 81 12.82 8.04 4.99
C ASN A 81 13.15 7.04 6.09
N ALA A 82 13.27 7.53 7.31
CA ALA A 82 13.38 6.75 8.53
C ALA A 82 12.49 7.37 9.61
N MET A 83 11.18 7.14 9.49
CA MET A 83 10.21 7.76 10.39
C MET A 83 10.20 7.15 11.81
N GLY A 84 10.56 5.86 11.97
CA GLY A 84 10.52 5.17 13.26
C GLY A 84 9.13 4.77 13.73
N LEU A 85 8.16 4.64 12.80
CA LEU A 85 6.76 4.31 13.06
C LEU A 85 6.05 5.27 14.04
N PRO A 86 6.14 6.61 13.91
CA PRO A 86 5.40 7.51 14.78
C PRO A 86 3.89 7.25 14.65
N ASN A 87 3.23 7.02 15.78
CA ASN A 87 1.79 6.76 15.83
C ASN A 87 1.26 6.91 17.29
N PRO A 88 -0.02 7.18 17.48
CA PRO A 88 -0.60 7.45 18.81
C PRO A 88 -0.89 6.18 19.63
N GLY A 89 -0.57 4.99 19.14
CA GLY A 89 -1.01 3.72 19.74
C GLY A 89 -2.48 3.42 19.45
N ILE A 90 -2.84 2.13 19.51
CA ILE A 90 -4.19 1.68 19.12
C ILE A 90 -5.28 2.25 20.02
N THR A 91 -5.04 2.40 21.31
CA THR A 91 -6.02 2.91 22.26
C THR A 91 -6.48 4.33 21.90
N ALA A 92 -5.56 5.23 21.59
CA ALA A 92 -5.89 6.59 21.17
C ALA A 92 -6.46 6.62 19.74
N PHE A 93 -5.92 5.79 18.85
CA PHE A 93 -6.33 5.77 17.44
C PHE A 93 -7.72 5.15 17.21
N LYS A 94 -8.22 4.34 18.13
CA LYS A 94 -9.53 3.67 18.06
C LYS A 94 -10.69 4.64 17.82
N MET A 95 -10.65 5.83 18.43
CA MET A 95 -11.68 6.85 18.19
C MET A 95 -11.67 7.39 16.77
N GLU A 96 -10.49 7.58 16.18
CA GLU A 96 -10.35 8.00 14.78
C GLU A 96 -10.88 6.92 13.81
N LEU A 97 -10.64 5.65 14.12
CA LEU A 97 -11.14 4.52 13.36
C LEU A 97 -12.67 4.41 13.43
N ARG A 98 -13.28 4.57 14.60
CA ARG A 98 -14.76 4.56 14.76
C ARG A 98 -15.40 5.66 13.93
N ARG A 99 -14.86 6.88 14.01
CA ARG A 99 -15.32 8.01 13.17
C ARG A 99 -15.17 7.69 11.68
N ALA A 100 -14.07 7.05 11.27
CA ALA A 100 -13.85 6.64 9.89
C ALA A 100 -14.87 5.58 9.46
N ALA A 101 -15.11 4.55 10.27
CA ALA A 101 -16.07 3.50 9.98
C ALA A 101 -17.52 4.03 9.81
N GLU A 102 -17.89 5.08 10.54
CA GLU A 102 -19.22 5.71 10.47
C GLU A 102 -19.38 6.65 9.27
N ASN A 103 -18.32 7.33 8.82
CA ASN A 103 -18.43 8.48 7.92
C ASN A 103 -17.68 8.33 6.60
N ILE A 104 -16.72 7.40 6.47
CA ILE A 104 -15.99 7.13 5.24
C ILE A 104 -16.68 6.00 4.48
N ARG A 105 -16.92 6.20 3.18
CA ARG A 105 -17.67 5.27 2.33
C ARG A 105 -16.79 4.29 1.54
N ILE A 106 -15.49 4.57 1.46
CA ILE A 106 -14.51 3.68 0.85
C ILE A 106 -13.87 2.77 1.91
N PRO A 107 -13.37 1.58 1.54
CA PRO A 107 -12.73 0.70 2.51
C PRO A 107 -11.57 1.34 3.25
N VAL A 108 -11.53 1.16 4.57
CA VAL A 108 -10.42 1.52 5.45
C VAL A 108 -9.69 0.25 5.89
N ILE A 109 -8.45 0.09 5.43
CA ILE A 109 -7.54 -1.00 5.75
C ILE A 109 -6.65 -0.52 6.89
N VAL A 110 -6.69 -1.17 8.04
CA VAL A 110 -5.85 -0.75 9.18
C VAL A 110 -4.51 -1.47 9.11
N SER A 111 -3.44 -0.70 8.91
CA SER A 111 -2.07 -1.23 8.98
C SER A 111 -1.64 -1.35 10.43
N ILE A 112 -1.23 -2.54 10.83
CA ILE A 112 -0.80 -2.84 12.19
C ILE A 112 0.64 -3.36 12.24
N GLY A 113 1.32 -3.08 13.34
CA GLY A 113 2.66 -3.57 13.63
C GLY A 113 2.81 -3.94 15.10
N GLY A 114 3.64 -4.92 15.37
CA GLY A 114 3.94 -5.40 16.71
C GLY A 114 5.35 -5.99 16.77
N ARG A 115 5.83 -6.29 17.96
CA ARG A 115 7.11 -6.96 18.22
C ARG A 115 6.99 -8.47 18.27
N ASP A 116 5.80 -8.93 18.61
CA ASP A 116 5.47 -10.33 18.77
C ASP A 116 4.01 -10.60 18.41
N GLU A 117 3.63 -11.86 18.39
CA GLU A 117 2.28 -12.31 18.04
C GLU A 117 1.20 -11.69 18.95
N SER A 118 1.48 -11.54 20.25
CA SER A 118 0.50 -11.02 21.23
C SER A 118 0.18 -9.55 20.98
N GLU A 119 1.18 -8.73 20.64
CA GLU A 119 0.96 -7.33 20.26
C GLU A 119 0.13 -7.20 18.98
N PHE A 120 0.40 -8.04 17.97
CA PHE A 120 -0.41 -8.04 16.74
C PHE A 120 -1.87 -8.42 17.01
N ILE A 121 -2.13 -9.43 17.87
CA ILE A 121 -3.48 -9.84 18.24
C ILE A 121 -4.22 -8.70 18.94
N GLU A 122 -3.62 -8.10 19.98
CA GLU A 122 -4.24 -7.01 20.73
C GLU A 122 -4.60 -5.81 19.87
N VAL A 123 -3.69 -5.41 18.97
CA VAL A 123 -3.94 -4.28 18.05
C VAL A 123 -5.02 -4.64 17.03
N ALA A 124 -5.02 -5.87 16.52
CA ALA A 124 -6.02 -6.33 15.56
C ALA A 124 -7.43 -6.40 16.17
N GLU A 125 -7.58 -6.93 17.39
CA GLU A 125 -8.86 -7.00 18.09
C GLU A 125 -9.48 -5.61 18.24
N GLN A 126 -8.67 -4.62 18.67
CA GLN A 126 -9.14 -3.25 18.83
C GLN A 126 -9.47 -2.57 17.50
N ALA A 127 -8.73 -2.86 16.41
CA ALA A 127 -9.01 -2.37 15.08
C ALA A 127 -10.32 -2.97 14.52
N LEU A 128 -10.54 -4.26 14.72
CA LEU A 128 -11.77 -4.97 14.32
C LEU A 128 -12.99 -4.43 15.08
N ASP A 129 -12.87 -4.24 16.40
CA ASP A 129 -13.92 -3.64 17.25
C ASP A 129 -14.24 -2.19 16.84
N ALA A 130 -13.26 -1.46 16.31
CA ALA A 130 -13.48 -0.12 15.79
C ALA A 130 -14.16 -0.09 14.40
N GLY A 131 -14.35 -1.24 13.74
CA GLY A 131 -15.11 -1.35 12.49
C GLY A 131 -14.27 -1.24 11.21
N CYS A 132 -12.96 -1.56 11.24
CA CYS A 132 -12.14 -1.58 10.03
C CYS A 132 -12.67 -2.57 8.97
N ASN A 133 -12.41 -2.28 7.69
CA ASN A 133 -12.83 -3.15 6.58
C ASN A 133 -11.85 -4.27 6.28
N ALA A 134 -10.57 -4.08 6.61
CA ALA A 134 -9.49 -5.07 6.48
C ALA A 134 -8.31 -4.72 7.39
N ILE A 135 -7.40 -5.69 7.54
CA ILE A 135 -6.14 -5.53 8.27
C ILE A 135 -4.98 -5.68 7.28
N GLU A 136 -3.97 -4.80 7.39
CA GLU A 136 -2.66 -4.97 6.75
C GLU A 136 -1.61 -5.25 7.82
N LEU A 137 -0.96 -6.42 7.78
CA LEU A 137 0.13 -6.77 8.67
C LEU A 137 1.45 -6.20 8.13
N ASN A 138 2.03 -5.24 8.81
CA ASN A 138 3.33 -4.67 8.42
C ASN A 138 4.47 -5.59 8.88
N LEU A 139 4.78 -6.60 8.06
CA LEU A 139 5.82 -7.61 8.32
C LEU A 139 7.21 -7.20 7.79
N SER A 140 7.40 -5.96 7.35
CA SER A 140 8.55 -5.60 6.53
C SER A 140 9.13 -4.21 6.79
N CYS A 141 8.87 -3.62 7.97
CA CYS A 141 9.44 -2.30 8.29
C CYS A 141 10.97 -2.40 8.45
N PRO A 142 11.78 -1.77 7.56
CA PRO A 142 13.23 -2.00 7.53
C PRO A 142 14.02 -1.20 8.57
N HIS A 143 13.36 -0.39 9.44
CA HIS A 143 14.05 0.64 10.22
C HIS A 143 13.83 0.58 11.72
N VAL A 144 12.98 -0.34 12.23
CA VAL A 144 12.64 -0.37 13.64
C VAL A 144 13.02 -1.73 14.21
N GLY A 145 14.05 -1.79 15.05
CA GLY A 145 14.47 -3.02 15.73
C GLY A 145 13.32 -3.65 16.52
N GLY A 146 13.17 -4.95 16.41
CA GLY A 146 12.06 -5.71 17.00
C GLY A 146 10.72 -5.59 16.27
N TYR A 147 10.62 -4.83 15.17
CA TYR A 147 9.41 -4.67 14.36
C TYR A 147 9.69 -4.97 12.88
N GLY A 148 8.68 -5.44 12.18
CA GLY A 148 8.66 -5.49 10.71
C GLY A 148 9.72 -6.41 10.08
N LEU A 149 10.89 -5.90 9.67
CA LEU A 149 11.86 -6.71 8.90
C LEU A 149 12.43 -7.88 9.71
N GLU A 150 12.63 -7.71 11.00
CA GLU A 150 13.07 -8.81 11.88
C GLU A 150 11.99 -9.87 11.99
N ILE A 151 10.73 -9.47 12.13
CA ILE A 151 9.58 -10.39 12.12
C ILE A 151 9.43 -11.07 10.77
N GLY A 152 9.54 -10.32 9.69
CA GLY A 152 9.41 -10.87 8.33
C GLY A 152 10.61 -11.71 7.88
N SER A 153 11.78 -11.60 8.51
CA SER A 153 12.92 -12.49 8.25
C SER A 153 12.69 -13.89 8.85
N ASP A 154 11.92 -13.98 9.93
CA ASP A 154 11.40 -15.27 10.43
C ASP A 154 10.04 -15.58 9.80
N ILE A 155 10.07 -16.32 8.69
CA ILE A 155 8.87 -16.73 7.96
C ILE A 155 7.92 -17.55 8.85
N ARG A 156 8.42 -18.31 9.82
CA ARG A 156 7.57 -19.11 10.73
C ARG A 156 6.78 -18.19 11.65
N LEU A 157 7.44 -17.20 12.24
CA LEU A 157 6.80 -16.20 13.10
C LEU A 157 5.75 -15.40 12.29
N ALA A 158 6.10 -14.94 11.10
CA ALA A 158 5.16 -14.26 10.22
C ALA A 158 3.93 -15.10 9.89
N CYS A 159 4.11 -16.40 9.56
CA CYS A 159 3.02 -17.34 9.32
C CYS A 159 2.15 -17.57 10.57
N ASN A 160 2.74 -17.63 11.76
CA ASN A 160 1.99 -17.77 13.01
C ASN A 160 1.14 -16.53 13.26
N ILE A 161 1.71 -15.33 13.15
CA ILE A 161 0.98 -14.06 13.29
C ILE A 161 -0.20 -14.01 12.30
N ILE A 162 0.02 -14.33 11.02
CA ILE A 162 -1.06 -14.36 10.01
C ILE A 162 -2.18 -15.31 10.46
N ARG A 163 -1.84 -16.52 10.90
CA ARG A 163 -2.81 -17.54 11.33
C ARG A 163 -3.62 -17.06 12.54
N SER A 164 -2.97 -16.49 13.53
CA SER A 164 -3.61 -15.99 14.74
C SER A 164 -4.54 -14.80 14.44
N ILE A 165 -4.10 -13.85 13.61
CA ILE A 165 -4.97 -12.75 13.20
C ILE A 165 -6.14 -13.26 12.36
N LYS A 166 -5.91 -14.23 11.47
CA LYS A 166 -7.00 -14.79 10.67
C LYS A 166 -8.02 -15.57 11.50
N SER A 167 -7.60 -16.18 12.60
CA SER A 167 -8.53 -16.91 13.49
C SER A 167 -9.51 -16.00 14.22
N ILE A 168 -9.16 -14.74 14.45
CA ILE A 168 -10.01 -13.73 15.11
C ILE A 168 -10.69 -12.78 14.11
N SER A 169 -10.30 -12.78 12.83
CA SER A 169 -10.80 -11.84 11.82
C SER A 169 -11.65 -12.51 10.76
N SER A 170 -12.90 -12.07 10.64
CA SER A 170 -13.74 -12.34 9.46
C SER A 170 -13.44 -11.39 8.28
N ARG A 171 -12.69 -10.30 8.54
CA ARG A 171 -12.29 -9.33 7.52
C ARG A 171 -11.04 -9.82 6.78
N PRO A 172 -10.80 -9.30 5.55
CA PRO A 172 -9.57 -9.61 4.83
C PRO A 172 -8.30 -9.21 5.60
N VAL A 173 -7.27 -10.06 5.48
CA VAL A 173 -5.95 -9.86 6.08
C VAL A 173 -4.90 -9.85 4.97
N PHE A 174 -4.19 -8.73 4.82
CA PHE A 174 -3.11 -8.57 3.86
C PHE A 174 -1.75 -8.62 4.54
N ALA A 175 -0.81 -9.34 3.96
CA ALA A 175 0.59 -9.30 4.39
C ALA A 175 1.36 -8.24 3.59
N LYS A 176 1.83 -7.17 4.25
CA LYS A 176 2.73 -6.20 3.61
C LYS A 176 4.16 -6.65 3.72
N ILE A 177 4.78 -6.87 2.57
CA ILE A 177 6.05 -7.57 2.42
C ILE A 177 7.15 -6.67 1.83
N SER A 178 8.38 -6.96 2.21
CA SER A 178 9.58 -6.38 1.60
C SER A 178 9.90 -7.05 0.26
N VAL A 179 10.83 -6.46 -0.50
CA VAL A 179 11.35 -7.09 -1.71
C VAL A 179 11.95 -8.47 -1.46
N TYR A 180 12.54 -8.71 -0.30
CA TYR A 180 13.14 -10.00 0.07
C TYR A 180 12.10 -11.11 0.33
N GLN A 181 10.89 -10.71 0.71
CA GLN A 181 9.75 -11.59 0.97
C GLN A 181 8.83 -11.73 -0.25
N ALA A 182 9.00 -10.88 -1.26
CA ALA A 182 8.18 -10.86 -2.48
C ALA A 182 8.57 -12.01 -3.44
N ARG A 183 8.74 -13.21 -2.90
CA ARG A 183 9.05 -14.45 -3.60
C ARG A 183 7.82 -15.36 -3.57
N PRO A 184 7.47 -16.01 -4.68
CA PRO A 184 6.28 -16.86 -4.76
C PRO A 184 6.20 -17.95 -3.67
N ASP A 185 7.35 -18.58 -3.34
CA ASP A 185 7.43 -19.61 -2.30
C ASP A 185 7.11 -19.06 -0.90
N ILE A 186 7.51 -17.83 -0.58
CA ILE A 186 7.21 -17.17 0.69
C ILE A 186 5.74 -16.71 0.71
N VAL A 187 5.30 -16.06 -0.37
CA VAL A 187 3.90 -15.59 -0.51
C VAL A 187 2.92 -16.75 -0.40
N SER A 188 3.21 -17.89 -1.04
CA SER A 188 2.40 -19.11 -0.93
C SER A 188 2.23 -19.58 0.53
N ARG A 189 3.29 -19.48 1.35
CA ARG A 189 3.19 -19.81 2.79
C ARG A 189 2.31 -18.83 3.54
N TYR A 190 2.38 -17.53 3.24
CA TYR A 190 1.51 -16.52 3.86
C TYR A 190 0.04 -16.74 3.52
N ILE A 191 -0.26 -17.03 2.24
CA ILE A 191 -1.63 -17.38 1.80
C ILE A 191 -2.09 -18.68 2.46
N GLY A 192 -1.24 -19.72 2.49
CA GLY A 192 -1.52 -20.98 3.18
C GLY A 192 -1.68 -20.83 4.71
N SER A 193 -1.20 -19.75 5.30
CA SER A 193 -1.42 -19.40 6.70
C SER A 193 -2.68 -18.56 6.93
N GLY A 194 -3.40 -18.19 5.87
CA GLY A 194 -4.68 -17.50 5.93
C GLY A 194 -4.66 -16.02 5.51
N ALA A 195 -3.55 -15.49 4.98
CA ALA A 195 -3.59 -14.18 4.36
C ALA A 195 -4.51 -14.20 3.12
N ASP A 196 -5.37 -13.20 3.00
CA ASP A 196 -6.29 -13.06 1.86
C ASP A 196 -5.62 -12.36 0.66
N GLY A 197 -4.41 -11.86 0.82
CA GLY A 197 -3.62 -11.21 -0.22
C GLY A 197 -2.33 -10.60 0.32
N VAL A 198 -1.58 -9.93 -0.56
CA VAL A 198 -0.31 -9.28 -0.20
C VAL A 198 -0.27 -7.83 -0.67
N THR A 199 0.47 -6.99 0.08
CA THR A 199 0.90 -5.66 -0.34
C THR A 199 2.39 -5.71 -0.69
N ALA A 200 2.73 -5.60 -1.95
CA ALA A 200 4.09 -5.73 -2.49
C ALA A 200 4.46 -4.48 -3.30
N ILE A 201 5.52 -3.79 -2.91
CA ILE A 201 6.52 -4.01 -1.87
C ILE A 201 6.58 -2.82 -0.90
N ASN A 202 7.14 -3.04 0.29
CA ASN A 202 7.54 -1.95 1.17
C ASN A 202 8.79 -1.24 0.61
N THR A 203 9.17 -0.12 1.22
CA THR A 203 10.39 0.64 0.90
C THR A 203 11.63 -0.25 1.03
N ILE A 204 12.68 0.05 0.25
CA ILE A 204 13.92 -0.72 0.21
C ILE A 204 14.95 -0.07 1.12
N ARG A 205 15.62 -0.86 1.97
CA ARG A 205 16.65 -0.36 2.88
C ARG A 205 17.79 0.29 2.10
N ALA A 206 18.10 1.57 2.42
CA ALA A 206 19.14 2.36 1.78
C ALA A 206 19.73 3.39 2.77
N ALA A 207 20.79 4.06 2.36
CA ALA A 207 21.40 5.18 3.07
C ALA A 207 21.84 6.26 2.08
N ALA A 208 21.93 7.49 2.55
CA ALA A 208 22.51 8.60 1.80
C ALA A 208 23.50 9.38 2.69
N ILE A 209 24.61 9.79 2.09
CA ILE A 209 25.68 10.56 2.74
C ILE A 209 25.72 11.94 2.09
N SER A 210 25.71 13.00 2.90
CA SER A 210 26.03 14.34 2.40
C SER A 210 27.54 14.43 2.17
N VAL A 211 27.92 14.75 0.94
CA VAL A 211 29.33 14.92 0.57
C VAL A 211 29.91 16.16 1.24
N GLU A 212 29.10 17.21 1.40
CA GLU A 212 29.52 18.48 2.00
C GLU A 212 29.80 18.35 3.49
N SER A 213 28.94 17.68 4.24
CA SER A 213 29.12 17.47 5.69
C SER A 213 29.89 16.19 6.03
N MET A 214 30.06 15.29 5.05
CA MET A 214 30.67 13.96 5.21
C MET A 214 29.99 13.10 6.28
N THR A 215 28.65 13.25 6.43
CA THR A 215 27.84 12.55 7.42
C THR A 215 26.61 11.93 6.78
N PRO A 216 26.00 10.91 7.42
CA PRO A 216 24.68 10.43 7.01
C PRO A 216 23.65 11.56 7.02
N ILE A 217 22.77 11.59 6.00
CA ILE A 217 21.73 12.63 5.90
C ILE A 217 20.61 12.37 6.92
N LEU A 218 20.19 11.10 7.08
CA LEU A 218 19.18 10.75 8.07
C LEU A 218 19.81 10.53 9.45
N SER A 219 19.09 10.94 10.50
CA SER A 219 19.50 10.72 11.90
C SER A 219 19.68 9.24 12.26
N ASN A 220 18.87 8.36 11.65
CA ASN A 220 18.93 6.90 11.83
C ASN A 220 19.90 6.22 10.84
N ILE A 221 20.72 6.97 10.08
CA ILE A 221 21.66 6.48 9.06
C ILE A 221 20.92 5.74 7.92
N PHE A 222 20.27 4.63 8.22
CA PHE A 222 19.52 3.81 7.27
C PHE A 222 18.05 4.20 7.23
N GLY A 223 17.51 4.27 6.02
CA GLY A 223 16.11 4.57 5.76
C GLY A 223 15.51 3.65 4.70
N GLY A 224 14.24 3.86 4.37
CA GLY A 224 13.54 3.24 3.26
C GLY A 224 13.55 4.11 2.02
N LEU A 225 14.15 3.58 0.96
CA LEU A 225 14.09 4.17 -0.36
C LEU A 225 12.71 3.94 -0.97
N SER A 226 12.11 4.99 -1.52
CA SER A 226 10.82 4.97 -2.20
C SER A 226 10.81 5.91 -3.40
N GLY A 227 9.71 5.94 -4.15
CA GLY A 227 9.57 6.77 -5.33
C GLY A 227 9.91 6.04 -6.63
N PRO A 228 10.03 6.76 -7.77
CA PRO A 228 10.16 6.16 -9.11
C PRO A 228 11.32 5.18 -9.24
N CYS A 229 12.41 5.39 -8.50
CA CYS A 229 13.62 4.55 -8.55
C CYS A 229 13.37 3.08 -8.16
N ILE A 230 12.37 2.78 -7.33
CA ILE A 230 12.08 1.39 -6.93
C ILE A 230 10.98 0.75 -7.79
N ARG A 231 10.36 1.48 -8.71
CA ARG A 231 9.25 0.95 -9.54
C ARG A 231 9.63 -0.30 -10.34
N PRO A 232 10.77 -0.39 -11.03
CA PRO A 232 11.13 -1.62 -11.75
C PRO A 232 11.23 -2.84 -10.83
N ILE A 233 11.66 -2.65 -9.59
CA ILE A 233 11.77 -3.72 -8.59
C ILE A 233 10.38 -4.15 -8.11
N ALA A 234 9.48 -3.19 -7.87
CA ALA A 234 8.10 -3.47 -7.49
C ALA A 234 7.34 -4.19 -8.63
N VAL A 235 7.53 -3.76 -9.88
CA VAL A 235 6.94 -4.40 -11.07
C VAL A 235 7.41 -5.84 -11.19
N ALA A 236 8.71 -6.11 -11.06
CA ALA A 236 9.26 -7.47 -11.11
C ALA A 236 8.66 -8.36 -10.02
N ALA A 237 8.60 -7.86 -8.77
CA ALA A 237 8.02 -8.58 -7.65
C ALA A 237 6.53 -8.94 -7.89
N VAL A 238 5.72 -7.98 -8.33
CA VAL A 238 4.30 -8.20 -8.65
C VAL A 238 4.15 -9.19 -9.81
N TYR A 239 4.99 -9.06 -10.85
CA TYR A 239 4.97 -9.94 -12.01
C TYR A 239 5.28 -11.39 -11.63
N GLU A 240 6.32 -11.62 -10.84
CA GLU A 240 6.71 -12.97 -10.40
C GLU A 240 5.65 -13.62 -9.51
N ILE A 241 5.10 -12.85 -8.54
CA ILE A 241 4.02 -13.34 -7.68
C ILE A 241 2.80 -13.73 -8.52
N ARG A 242 2.35 -12.87 -9.43
CA ARG A 242 1.18 -13.14 -10.27
C ARG A 242 1.38 -14.35 -11.19
N ARG A 243 2.59 -14.51 -11.75
CA ARG A 243 2.91 -15.62 -12.66
C ARG A 243 2.79 -16.97 -11.97
N GLU A 244 3.31 -17.09 -10.76
CA GLU A 244 3.34 -18.36 -10.02
C GLU A 244 2.08 -18.57 -9.15
N LEU A 245 1.39 -17.49 -8.78
CA LEU A 245 0.22 -17.50 -7.90
C LEU A 245 -0.90 -16.65 -8.53
N PRO A 246 -1.57 -17.15 -9.59
CA PRO A 246 -2.47 -16.35 -10.43
C PRO A 246 -3.71 -15.80 -9.70
N ASP A 247 -4.14 -16.44 -8.62
CA ASP A 247 -5.36 -16.08 -7.90
C ASP A 247 -5.13 -15.20 -6.66
N VAL A 248 -3.86 -14.93 -6.29
CA VAL A 248 -3.54 -14.15 -5.10
C VAL A 248 -3.88 -12.68 -5.33
N PRO A 249 -4.72 -12.06 -4.47
CA PRO A 249 -4.93 -10.61 -4.50
C PRO A 249 -3.66 -9.83 -4.16
N ILE A 250 -3.28 -8.90 -5.04
CA ILE A 250 -2.04 -8.11 -4.91
C ILE A 250 -2.37 -6.62 -4.89
N ILE A 251 -1.93 -5.90 -3.84
CA ILE A 251 -1.79 -4.46 -3.84
C ILE A 251 -0.36 -4.14 -4.25
N GLY A 252 -0.18 -3.62 -5.47
CA GLY A 252 1.14 -3.24 -5.99
C GLY A 252 1.57 -1.88 -5.42
N VAL A 253 2.72 -1.82 -4.75
CA VAL A 253 3.26 -0.58 -4.14
C VAL A 253 4.73 -0.43 -4.51
N GLY A 254 5.11 0.79 -4.91
CA GLY A 254 6.49 1.16 -5.24
C GLY A 254 6.56 1.99 -6.51
N GLY A 255 6.86 3.27 -6.37
CA GLY A 255 7.04 4.20 -7.48
C GLY A 255 5.78 4.59 -8.25
N VAL A 256 4.60 4.50 -7.63
CA VAL A 256 3.33 4.97 -8.23
C VAL A 256 3.29 6.50 -8.15
N ASP A 257 3.78 7.15 -9.19
CA ASP A 257 3.89 8.61 -9.32
C ASP A 257 2.97 9.20 -10.39
N GLY A 258 2.08 8.39 -10.97
CA GLY A 258 1.09 8.78 -11.97
C GLY A 258 0.38 7.57 -12.56
N TRP A 259 -0.55 7.82 -13.49
CA TRP A 259 -1.37 6.77 -14.06
C TRP A 259 -0.58 5.71 -14.86
N ARG A 260 0.54 6.10 -15.50
CA ARG A 260 1.38 5.15 -16.24
C ARG A 260 2.06 4.15 -15.30
N ALA A 261 2.59 4.63 -14.17
CA ALA A 261 3.18 3.79 -13.15
C ALA A 261 2.15 2.88 -12.47
N ALA A 262 0.94 3.40 -12.23
CA ALA A 262 -0.19 2.61 -11.75
C ALA A 262 -0.57 1.50 -12.74
N LEU A 263 -0.69 1.84 -14.02
CA LEU A 263 -1.02 0.88 -15.07
C LEU A 263 0.07 -0.18 -15.24
N GLU A 264 1.34 0.18 -15.14
CA GLU A 264 2.47 -0.77 -15.24
C GLU A 264 2.37 -1.87 -14.19
N LEU A 265 2.09 -1.52 -12.93
CA LEU A 265 1.85 -2.50 -11.85
C LEU A 265 0.60 -3.35 -12.09
N ILE A 266 -0.49 -2.76 -12.62
CA ILE A 266 -1.70 -3.50 -12.97
C ILE A 266 -1.43 -4.49 -14.10
N LEU A 267 -0.73 -4.08 -15.15
CA LEU A 267 -0.32 -4.95 -16.25
C LEU A 267 0.59 -6.09 -15.78
N ALA A 268 1.45 -5.83 -14.79
CA ALA A 268 2.27 -6.86 -14.14
C ALA A 268 1.45 -7.86 -13.31
N GLY A 269 0.25 -7.46 -12.82
CA GLY A 269 -0.64 -8.37 -12.10
C GLY A 269 -1.23 -7.83 -10.80
N ALA A 270 -1.00 -6.56 -10.44
CA ALA A 270 -1.63 -5.96 -9.28
C ALA A 270 -3.14 -5.75 -9.51
N ASN A 271 -3.97 -6.11 -8.52
CA ASN A 271 -5.41 -5.83 -8.53
C ASN A 271 -5.69 -4.36 -8.18
N ALA A 272 -4.86 -3.79 -7.31
CA ALA A 272 -4.93 -2.39 -6.90
C ALA A 272 -3.51 -1.86 -6.69
N VAL A 273 -3.34 -0.54 -6.63
CA VAL A 273 -2.03 0.11 -6.50
C VAL A 273 -2.00 1.09 -5.34
N GLY A 274 -0.93 1.04 -4.55
CA GLY A 274 -0.76 1.92 -3.39
C GLY A 274 0.04 3.17 -3.74
N VAL A 275 -0.55 4.33 -3.51
CA VAL A 275 0.07 5.66 -3.66
C VAL A 275 0.67 6.06 -2.32
N GLY A 276 1.98 6.26 -2.28
CA GLY A 276 2.74 6.64 -1.08
C GLY A 276 3.46 7.97 -1.27
N SER A 277 4.78 7.93 -1.40
CA SER A 277 5.68 9.10 -1.44
C SER A 277 5.38 10.12 -2.55
N ALA A 278 4.66 9.75 -3.61
CA ALA A 278 4.23 10.69 -4.65
C ALA A 278 3.38 11.86 -4.11
N ILE A 279 2.68 11.65 -2.99
CA ILE A 279 1.89 12.69 -2.31
C ILE A 279 2.79 13.87 -1.87
N ALA A 280 4.05 13.62 -1.54
CA ALA A 280 4.98 14.69 -1.14
C ALA A 280 5.20 15.76 -2.23
N ARG A 281 5.09 15.39 -3.51
CA ARG A 281 5.26 16.32 -4.65
C ARG A 281 3.94 16.71 -5.32
N LYS A 282 2.95 15.80 -5.33
CA LYS A 282 1.72 15.96 -6.12
C LYS A 282 0.48 16.19 -5.24
N ASP A 283 0.64 16.18 -3.91
CA ASP A 283 -0.48 16.22 -2.97
C ASP A 283 -1.54 15.15 -3.34
N LEU A 284 -2.76 15.36 -2.97
CA LEU A 284 -3.89 14.47 -3.21
C LEU A 284 -4.40 14.48 -4.67
N GLU A 285 -3.98 15.44 -5.49
CA GLU A 285 -4.31 15.50 -6.92
C GLU A 285 -3.84 14.24 -7.68
N ILE A 286 -2.84 13.54 -7.16
CA ILE A 286 -2.33 12.28 -7.72
C ILE A 286 -3.44 11.23 -7.90
N PHE A 287 -4.44 11.17 -7.02
CA PHE A 287 -5.55 10.22 -7.14
C PHE A 287 -6.41 10.53 -8.37
N ARG A 288 -6.74 11.81 -8.59
CA ARG A 288 -7.50 12.24 -9.76
C ARG A 288 -6.72 11.97 -11.06
N GLU A 289 -5.43 12.32 -11.09
CA GLU A 289 -4.54 12.06 -12.23
C GLU A 289 -4.53 10.57 -12.61
N ILE A 290 -4.42 9.69 -11.62
CA ILE A 290 -4.41 8.23 -11.86
C ILE A 290 -5.76 7.79 -12.44
N ILE A 291 -6.87 8.18 -11.84
CA ILE A 291 -8.20 7.78 -12.25
C ILE A 291 -8.51 8.24 -13.68
N GLU A 292 -8.26 9.51 -13.98
CA GLU A 292 -8.51 10.09 -15.31
C GLU A 292 -7.59 9.45 -16.37
N GLY A 293 -6.31 9.28 -16.05
CA GLY A 293 -5.34 8.64 -16.95
C GLY A 293 -5.68 7.19 -17.27
N LEU A 294 -6.09 6.40 -16.27
CA LEU A 294 -6.53 5.02 -16.49
C LEU A 294 -7.80 4.95 -17.35
N ARG A 295 -8.80 5.81 -17.08
CA ARG A 295 -10.01 5.89 -17.92
C ARG A 295 -9.68 6.25 -19.37
N GLY A 296 -8.85 7.28 -19.57
CA GLY A 296 -8.43 7.71 -20.89
C GLY A 296 -7.70 6.60 -21.65
N PHE A 297 -6.82 5.86 -20.97
CA PHE A 297 -6.13 4.74 -21.57
C PHE A 297 -7.09 3.61 -21.99
N LEU A 298 -7.98 3.18 -21.10
CA LEU A 298 -8.98 2.14 -21.40
C LEU A 298 -9.85 2.54 -22.59
N ALA A 299 -10.38 3.77 -22.58
CA ALA A 299 -11.19 4.28 -23.69
C ALA A 299 -10.43 4.30 -25.01
N SER A 300 -9.16 4.75 -25.01
CA SER A 300 -8.33 4.83 -26.22
C SER A 300 -7.97 3.46 -26.81
N ARG A 301 -7.99 2.40 -25.99
CA ARG A 301 -7.67 1.02 -26.38
C ARG A 301 -8.89 0.12 -26.53
N GLY A 302 -10.11 0.65 -26.27
CA GLY A 302 -11.36 -0.09 -26.39
C GLY A 302 -11.63 -1.10 -25.27
N PHE A 303 -10.93 -1.02 -24.14
CA PHE A 303 -11.20 -1.83 -22.95
C PHE A 303 -12.43 -1.29 -22.20
N LYS A 304 -13.24 -2.19 -21.69
CA LYS A 304 -14.46 -1.85 -20.94
C LYS A 304 -14.21 -1.74 -19.43
N SER A 305 -13.22 -2.46 -18.92
CA SER A 305 -12.93 -2.54 -17.50
C SER A 305 -11.42 -2.64 -17.23
N ILE A 306 -10.98 -2.03 -16.13
CA ILE A 306 -9.60 -2.15 -15.65
C ILE A 306 -9.23 -3.61 -15.30
N LYS A 307 -10.21 -4.44 -14.94
CA LYS A 307 -10.04 -5.87 -14.64
C LYS A 307 -9.44 -6.64 -15.83
N GLU A 308 -9.72 -6.22 -17.04
CA GLU A 308 -9.16 -6.83 -18.27
C GLU A 308 -7.65 -6.68 -18.37
N LEU A 309 -7.08 -5.65 -17.69
CA LEU A 309 -5.66 -5.32 -17.73
C LEU A 309 -4.84 -5.96 -16.60
N VAL A 310 -5.48 -6.54 -15.58
CA VAL A 310 -4.75 -7.21 -14.49
C VAL A 310 -3.96 -8.40 -15.05
N GLY A 311 -2.64 -8.34 -14.96
CA GLY A 311 -1.73 -9.37 -15.48
C GLY A 311 -1.72 -9.48 -17.02
N TYR A 312 -2.18 -8.47 -17.72
CA TYR A 312 -2.25 -8.52 -19.19
C TYR A 312 -0.88 -8.76 -19.84
N ALA A 313 0.18 -8.22 -19.26
CA ALA A 313 1.55 -8.42 -19.77
C ALA A 313 2.07 -9.87 -19.67
N GLN A 314 1.35 -10.75 -18.99
CA GLN A 314 1.71 -12.18 -18.85
C GLN A 314 0.98 -13.09 -19.85
N ARG A 315 0.15 -12.52 -20.72
CA ARG A 315 -0.62 -13.27 -21.73
C ARG A 315 0.11 -13.42 -23.06
N LEU A 316 1.35 -12.95 -23.13
CA LEU A 316 2.20 -12.96 -24.34
C LEU A 316 2.98 -14.26 -24.43
#